data_19d0c6f5d32dcf492e930645dfc945b2
#
_entry.id   19d0c6f5d32dcf492e930645dfc945b2
#
_cell.length_a   1.000
_cell.length_b   1.000
_cell.length_c   1.000
_cell.angle_alpha   90.00
_cell.angle_beta   90.00
_cell.angle_gamma   90.00
#
_symmetry.space_group_name_H-M   'P 1'
#
loop_
_entity.id
_entity.type
_entity.pdbx_description
1 polymer ?
#
loop_
_entity_poly.entity_id
_entity_poly.type
_entity_poly.pdbx_seq_one_letter_code
_entity_poly.pdbx_strand_id
1 'polypeptide(L)'
;MADLPDKEKLLRNFGRCANWEEKYLYIIELGQRLPPLSEEAHNPENIIQGCQSQVWIVMEQTRDGVIELQGDSDAAIVKGLIAVVFILYHQMSAQDIVAFDVRPWFEKMALTQHLTPSRSQGLEAMIRAIRAKAAILS
;
A
#
# COMPACT_ATOMS: atom_id res chain seq x y z
N MET A 1 3.42 11.97 -2.82
CA MET A 1 3.53 10.78 -3.68
C MET A 1 3.71 11.13 -5.15
N ALA A 2 4.40 12.25 -5.41
CA ALA A 2 4.59 12.73 -6.79
C ALA A 2 5.40 11.75 -7.66
N ASP A 3 6.26 10.93 -7.05
CA ASP A 3 7.13 10.01 -7.79
C ASP A 3 6.49 8.64 -8.06
N LEU A 4 5.29 8.40 -7.55
CA LEU A 4 4.61 7.14 -7.77
C LEU A 4 3.66 7.22 -8.96
N PRO A 5 3.51 6.13 -9.74
CA PRO A 5 2.55 6.11 -10.84
C PRO A 5 1.11 6.10 -10.31
N ASP A 6 0.15 6.45 -11.17
CA ASP A 6 -1.25 6.21 -10.85
C ASP A 6 -1.58 4.72 -11.00
N LYS A 7 -2.77 4.32 -10.58
CA LYS A 7 -3.14 2.89 -10.57
C LYS A 7 -3.23 2.28 -11.97
N GLU A 8 -3.62 3.04 -12.95
CA GLU A 8 -3.71 2.54 -14.34
C GLU A 8 -2.32 2.32 -14.92
N LYS A 9 -1.40 3.25 -14.69
CA LYS A 9 -0.01 3.10 -15.08
C LYS A 9 0.66 1.96 -14.34
N LEU A 10 0.35 1.79 -13.05
CA LEU A 10 0.83 0.68 -12.25
C LEU A 10 0.43 -0.65 -12.90
N LEU A 11 -0.83 -0.78 -13.28
CA LEU A 11 -1.33 -2.01 -13.92
C LEU A 11 -0.62 -2.26 -15.23
N ARG A 12 -0.43 -1.23 -16.06
CA ARG A 12 0.30 -1.37 -17.33
C ARG A 12 1.75 -1.79 -17.10
N ASN A 13 2.41 -1.22 -16.11
CA ASN A 13 3.80 -1.55 -15.80
C ASN A 13 3.94 -3.00 -15.34
N PHE A 14 3.00 -3.49 -14.53
CA PHE A 14 2.97 -4.89 -14.16
C PHE A 14 2.76 -5.81 -15.36
N GLY A 15 1.91 -5.39 -16.30
CA GLY A 15 1.68 -6.15 -17.53
C GLY A 15 2.91 -6.24 -18.45
N ARG A 16 3.85 -5.30 -18.33
CA ARG A 16 5.09 -5.31 -19.10
C ARG A 16 6.17 -6.19 -18.47
N CYS A 17 6.02 -6.57 -17.22
CA CYS A 17 6.97 -7.46 -16.58
C CYS A 17 6.84 -8.85 -17.18
N ALA A 18 7.97 -9.43 -17.59
CA ALA A 18 7.98 -10.73 -18.28
C ALA A 18 7.74 -11.91 -17.34
N ASN A 19 8.10 -11.75 -16.04
CA ASN A 19 8.01 -12.80 -15.05
C ASN A 19 7.87 -12.21 -13.66
N TRP A 20 7.77 -13.10 -12.67
CA TRP A 20 7.63 -12.65 -11.28
C TRP A 20 8.87 -11.93 -10.75
N GLU A 21 10.06 -12.33 -11.18
CA GLU A 21 11.28 -11.65 -10.73
C GLU A 21 11.27 -10.18 -11.11
N GLU A 22 10.84 -9.85 -12.33
CA GLU A 22 10.74 -8.47 -12.76
C GLU A 22 9.68 -7.71 -11.96
N LYS A 23 8.55 -8.33 -11.68
CA LYS A 23 7.51 -7.75 -10.83
C LYS A 23 8.02 -7.47 -9.42
N TYR A 24 8.75 -8.43 -8.86
CA TYR A 24 9.33 -8.32 -7.53
C TYR A 24 10.27 -7.13 -7.44
N LEU A 25 11.17 -6.99 -8.40
CA LEU A 25 12.10 -5.86 -8.46
C LEU A 25 11.37 -4.53 -8.63
N TYR A 26 10.32 -4.53 -9.44
CA TYR A 26 9.51 -3.33 -9.64
C TYR A 26 8.80 -2.92 -8.35
N ILE A 27 8.26 -3.87 -7.60
CA ILE A 27 7.63 -3.60 -6.31
C ILE A 27 8.64 -2.96 -5.35
N ILE A 28 9.86 -3.52 -5.27
CA ILE A 28 10.91 -2.96 -4.42
C ILE A 28 11.25 -1.53 -4.85
N GLU A 29 11.35 -1.28 -6.15
CA GLU A 29 11.61 0.04 -6.68
C GLU A 29 10.53 1.05 -6.27
N LEU A 30 9.27 0.64 -6.33
CA LEU A 30 8.16 1.49 -5.89
C LEU A 30 8.30 1.86 -4.41
N GLY A 31 8.70 0.90 -3.58
CA GLY A 31 8.91 1.16 -2.16
C GLY A 31 10.01 2.19 -1.91
N GLN A 32 11.05 2.18 -2.73
CA GLN A 32 12.14 3.14 -2.62
C GLN A 32 11.69 4.57 -2.96
N ARG A 33 10.59 4.71 -3.70
CA ARG A 33 10.03 6.01 -4.07
C ARG A 33 9.09 6.59 -3.02
N LEU A 34 8.73 5.81 -2.00
CA LEU A 34 7.91 6.34 -0.92
C LEU A 34 8.66 7.43 -0.17
N PRO A 35 7.99 8.55 0.16
CA PRO A 35 8.61 9.56 1.00
C PRO A 35 9.02 8.97 2.35
N PRO A 36 10.15 9.40 2.93
CA PRO A 36 10.56 8.89 4.23
C PRO A 36 9.52 9.22 5.30
N LEU A 37 9.28 8.25 6.19
CA LEU A 37 8.43 8.46 7.35
C LEU A 37 9.29 9.03 8.48
N SER A 38 8.78 10.01 9.22
CA SER A 38 9.52 10.60 10.33
C SER A 38 9.77 9.58 11.44
N GLU A 39 10.82 9.76 12.24
CA GLU A 39 11.10 8.89 13.36
C GLU A 39 9.94 8.89 14.35
N GLU A 40 9.33 10.03 14.57
CA GLU A 40 8.19 10.17 15.49
C GLU A 40 7.00 9.34 15.06
N ALA A 41 6.81 9.16 13.76
CA ALA A 41 5.73 8.35 13.22
C ALA A 41 5.99 6.84 13.31
N HIS A 42 7.24 6.42 13.54
CA HIS A 42 7.59 5.02 13.81
C HIS A 42 7.27 4.67 15.26
N ASN A 43 6.01 4.66 15.61
CA ASN A 43 5.55 4.43 16.98
C ASN A 43 4.51 3.31 17.02
N PRO A 44 4.25 2.75 18.23
CA PRO A 44 3.31 1.63 18.35
C PRO A 44 1.89 1.92 17.87
N GLU A 45 1.45 3.18 17.91
CA GLU A 45 0.09 3.55 17.47
C GLU A 45 -0.09 3.37 15.96
N ASN A 46 1.00 3.50 15.20
CA ASN A 46 0.97 3.40 13.75
C ASN A 46 1.35 2.01 13.23
N ILE A 47 1.74 1.09 14.12
CA ILE A 47 2.08 -0.28 13.71
C ILE A 47 0.83 -1.03 13.28
N ILE A 48 0.95 -1.73 12.16
CA ILE A 48 -0.11 -2.58 11.63
C ILE A 48 0.09 -4.00 12.18
N GLN A 49 -0.89 -4.49 12.93
CA GLN A 49 -0.87 -5.84 13.48
C GLN A 49 -1.14 -6.87 12.38
N GLY A 50 -0.57 -8.05 12.54
CA GLY A 50 -0.78 -9.15 11.59
C GLY A 50 0.26 -9.27 10.51
N CYS A 51 1.31 -8.46 10.55
CA CYS A 51 2.45 -8.52 9.63
C CYS A 51 3.66 -9.12 10.33
N GLN A 52 4.43 -9.95 9.62
CA GLN A 52 5.70 -10.47 10.17
C GLN A 52 6.77 -9.38 10.25
N SER A 53 6.86 -8.58 9.20
CA SER A 53 7.74 -7.40 9.19
C SER A 53 7.06 -6.26 9.92
N GLN A 54 7.84 -5.32 10.45
CA GLN A 54 7.27 -4.11 11.01
C GLN A 54 6.73 -3.24 9.90
N VAL A 55 5.48 -2.79 10.06
CA VAL A 55 4.80 -1.91 9.12
C VAL A 55 4.15 -0.78 9.90
N TRP A 56 4.41 0.45 9.48
CA TRP A 56 3.79 1.65 10.04
C TRP A 56 2.98 2.33 8.95
N ILE A 57 1.74 2.70 9.24
CA ILE A 57 0.88 3.46 8.33
C ILE A 57 0.25 4.62 9.09
N VAL A 58 0.38 5.81 8.52
CA VAL A 58 -0.24 7.04 9.03
C VAL A 58 -1.28 7.49 8.01
N MET A 59 -2.47 7.84 8.50
CA MET A 59 -3.55 8.36 7.67
C MET A 59 -3.99 9.71 8.22
N GLU A 60 -4.00 10.73 7.35
CA GLU A 60 -4.45 12.07 7.71
C GLU A 60 -5.48 12.55 6.71
N GLN A 61 -6.55 13.16 7.20
CA GLN A 61 -7.56 13.76 6.34
C GLN A 61 -7.20 15.22 6.08
N THR A 62 -7.13 15.58 4.78
CA THR A 62 -6.87 16.96 4.38
C THR A 62 -8.14 17.80 4.50
N ARG A 63 -8.00 19.13 4.30
CA ARG A 63 -9.14 20.05 4.28
C ARG A 63 -10.15 19.70 3.19
N ASP A 64 -9.68 19.13 2.08
CA ASP A 64 -10.52 18.74 0.95
C ASP A 64 -11.21 17.39 1.16
N GLY A 65 -11.00 16.76 2.31
CA GLY A 65 -11.59 15.45 2.63
C GLY A 65 -10.85 14.27 2.02
N VAL A 66 -9.69 14.50 1.42
CA VAL A 66 -8.84 13.45 0.86
C VAL A 66 -7.98 12.86 1.96
N ILE A 67 -7.78 11.55 1.93
CA ILE A 67 -6.91 10.87 2.87
C ILE A 67 -5.49 10.82 2.32
N GLU A 68 -4.55 11.38 3.07
CA GLU A 68 -3.12 11.23 2.79
C GLU A 68 -2.57 10.03 3.55
N LEU A 69 -1.81 9.21 2.84
CA LEU A 69 -1.23 8.00 3.37
C LEU A 69 0.28 8.12 3.41
N GLN A 70 0.88 7.78 4.55
CA GLN A 70 2.33 7.68 4.72
C GLN A 70 2.63 6.35 5.38
N GLY A 71 3.73 5.74 5.04
CA GLY A 71 4.08 4.46 5.62
C GLY A 71 5.51 4.06 5.41
N ASP A 72 5.92 3.05 6.14
CA ASP A 72 7.26 2.49 6.08
C ASP A 72 7.25 1.04 6.55
N SER A 73 8.33 0.33 6.25
CA SER A 73 8.56 -1.02 6.74
C SER A 73 10.06 -1.28 6.85
N ASP A 74 10.44 -2.23 7.68
CA ASP A 74 11.81 -2.70 7.80
C ASP A 74 12.21 -3.70 6.70
N ALA A 75 11.28 -4.14 5.87
CA ALA A 75 11.52 -5.06 4.76
C ALA A 75 11.25 -4.38 3.43
N ALA A 76 12.21 -4.45 2.49
CA ALA A 76 12.14 -3.74 1.20
C ALA A 76 10.91 -4.14 0.37
N ILE A 77 10.61 -5.46 0.29
CA ILE A 77 9.45 -5.93 -0.47
C ILE A 77 8.13 -5.48 0.17
N VAL A 78 8.06 -5.49 1.49
CA VAL A 78 6.85 -5.06 2.20
C VAL A 78 6.65 -3.55 2.01
N LYS A 79 7.72 -2.77 2.05
CA LYS A 79 7.65 -1.33 1.75
C LYS A 79 7.12 -1.10 0.33
N GLY A 80 7.52 -1.94 -0.62
CA GLY A 80 6.98 -1.90 -1.98
C GLY A 80 5.49 -2.23 -2.04
N LEU A 81 5.04 -3.20 -1.25
CA LEU A 81 3.62 -3.54 -1.17
C LEU A 81 2.81 -2.39 -0.56
N ILE A 82 3.38 -1.68 0.42
CA ILE A 82 2.78 -0.46 0.95
C ILE A 82 2.58 0.56 -0.17
N ALA A 83 3.60 0.76 -1.00
CA ALA A 83 3.52 1.68 -2.13
C ALA A 83 2.39 1.30 -3.09
N VAL A 84 2.26 0.01 -3.41
CA VAL A 84 1.18 -0.48 -4.27
C VAL A 84 -0.19 -0.14 -3.68
N VAL A 85 -0.37 -0.42 -2.40
CA VAL A 85 -1.64 -0.13 -1.71
C VAL A 85 -1.94 1.38 -1.72
N PHE A 86 -0.94 2.21 -1.48
CA PHE A 86 -1.11 3.66 -1.48
C PHE A 86 -1.48 4.19 -2.86
N ILE A 87 -0.90 3.62 -3.91
CA ILE A 87 -1.25 3.99 -5.29
C ILE A 87 -2.73 3.71 -5.55
N LEU A 88 -3.23 2.56 -5.09
CA LEU A 88 -4.62 2.18 -5.30
C LEU A 88 -5.60 3.10 -4.58
N TYR A 89 -5.23 3.61 -3.42
CA TYR A 89 -6.08 4.50 -2.62
C TYR A 89 -5.75 5.99 -2.80
N HIS A 90 -4.85 6.33 -3.72
CA HIS A 90 -4.40 7.71 -3.90
C HIS A 90 -5.55 8.66 -4.21
N GLN A 91 -5.56 9.82 -3.53
CA GLN A 91 -6.54 10.89 -3.72
C GLN A 91 -7.99 10.48 -3.44
N MET A 92 -8.20 9.47 -2.62
CA MET A 92 -9.55 9.06 -2.24
C MET A 92 -9.96 9.71 -0.91
N SER A 93 -11.25 10.00 -0.79
CA SER A 93 -11.85 10.34 0.49
C SER A 93 -11.97 9.10 1.36
N ALA A 94 -12.26 9.28 2.66
CA ALA A 94 -12.50 8.15 3.54
C ALA A 94 -13.65 7.27 3.04
N GLN A 95 -14.71 7.88 2.56
CA GLN A 95 -15.86 7.15 2.00
C GLN A 95 -15.48 6.34 0.77
N ASP A 96 -14.67 6.93 -0.12
CA ASP A 96 -14.19 6.25 -1.32
C ASP A 96 -13.33 5.03 -0.97
N ILE A 97 -12.46 5.15 0.03
CA ILE A 97 -11.61 4.05 0.49
C ILE A 97 -12.47 2.88 0.99
N VAL A 98 -13.47 3.17 1.80
CA VAL A 98 -14.38 2.15 2.34
C VAL A 98 -15.14 1.44 1.20
N ALA A 99 -15.55 2.19 0.17
CA ALA A 99 -16.32 1.65 -0.94
C ALA A 99 -15.48 0.93 -1.99
N PHE A 100 -14.18 1.22 -2.07
CA PHE A 100 -13.31 0.71 -3.13
C PHE A 100 -12.82 -0.70 -2.80
N ASP A 101 -13.03 -1.64 -3.74
CA ASP A 101 -12.50 -2.99 -3.61
C ASP A 101 -11.19 -3.11 -4.39
N VAL A 102 -10.10 -3.37 -3.69
CA VAL A 102 -8.76 -3.50 -4.29
C VAL A 102 -8.49 -4.88 -4.88
N ARG A 103 -9.29 -5.89 -4.55
CA ARG A 103 -9.04 -7.28 -4.94
C ARG A 103 -8.97 -7.48 -6.45
N PRO A 104 -9.87 -6.90 -7.27
CA PRO A 104 -9.76 -7.04 -8.71
C PRO A 104 -8.44 -6.50 -9.27
N TRP A 105 -7.89 -5.45 -8.65
CA TRP A 105 -6.61 -4.89 -9.07
C TRP A 105 -5.46 -5.86 -8.79
N PHE A 106 -5.48 -6.51 -7.62
CA PHE A 106 -4.46 -7.52 -7.30
C PHE A 106 -4.53 -8.71 -8.24
N GLU A 107 -5.73 -9.13 -8.62
CA GLU A 107 -5.92 -10.23 -9.58
C GLU A 107 -5.38 -9.86 -10.96
N LYS A 108 -5.66 -8.65 -11.43
CA LYS A 108 -5.15 -8.17 -12.72
C LYS A 108 -3.64 -8.07 -12.75
N MET A 109 -3.02 -7.74 -11.61
CA MET A 109 -1.57 -7.69 -11.49
C MET A 109 -0.95 -9.07 -11.24
N ALA A 110 -1.76 -10.10 -11.04
CA ALA A 110 -1.33 -11.45 -10.64
C ALA A 110 -0.44 -11.42 -9.40
N LEU A 111 -0.74 -10.49 -8.48
CA LEU A 111 0.15 -10.20 -7.35
C LEU A 111 0.07 -11.28 -6.28
N THR A 112 -1.14 -11.64 -5.86
CA THR A 112 -1.35 -12.57 -4.75
C THR A 112 -0.93 -14.00 -5.06
N GLN A 113 -0.90 -14.38 -6.34
CA GLN A 113 -0.50 -15.72 -6.77
C GLN A 113 0.96 -16.03 -6.46
N HIS A 114 1.80 -15.00 -6.38
CA HIS A 114 3.24 -15.15 -6.24
C HIS A 114 3.76 -14.75 -4.87
N LEU A 115 2.91 -14.19 -4.02
CA LEU A 115 3.31 -13.82 -2.66
C LEU A 115 3.30 -15.05 -1.75
N THR A 116 4.24 -15.09 -0.79
CA THR A 116 4.19 -16.10 0.25
C THR A 116 2.93 -15.90 1.11
N PRO A 117 2.43 -16.94 1.79
CA PRO A 117 1.26 -16.79 2.65
C PRO A 117 1.41 -15.69 3.70
N SER A 118 2.58 -15.56 4.31
CA SER A 118 2.80 -14.52 5.32
C SER A 118 2.77 -13.12 4.72
N ARG A 119 3.27 -12.92 3.49
CA ARG A 119 3.19 -11.64 2.83
C ARG A 119 1.77 -11.30 2.39
N SER A 120 1.02 -12.30 1.92
CA SER A 120 -0.40 -12.11 1.59
C SER A 120 -1.20 -11.73 2.82
N GLN A 121 -0.94 -12.35 3.97
CA GLN A 121 -1.58 -11.98 5.23
C GLN A 121 -1.24 -10.56 5.65
N GLY A 122 0.01 -10.15 5.49
CA GLY A 122 0.44 -8.79 5.80
C GLY A 122 -0.24 -7.76 4.91
N LEU A 123 -0.37 -8.06 3.63
CA LEU A 123 -1.08 -7.20 2.67
C LEU A 123 -2.54 -7.04 3.06
N GLU A 124 -3.20 -8.15 3.40
CA GLU A 124 -4.58 -8.14 3.87
C GLU A 124 -4.74 -7.33 5.16
N ALA A 125 -3.79 -7.47 6.09
CA ALA A 125 -3.80 -6.72 7.35
C ALA A 125 -3.69 -5.22 7.10
N MET A 126 -2.84 -4.80 6.16
CA MET A 126 -2.72 -3.40 5.77
C MET A 126 -4.04 -2.85 5.22
N ILE A 127 -4.66 -3.59 4.32
CA ILE A 127 -5.92 -3.18 3.70
C ILE A 127 -7.02 -3.05 4.75
N ARG A 128 -7.13 -4.03 5.65
CA ARG A 128 -8.13 -3.99 6.72
C ARG A 128 -7.91 -2.81 7.65
N ALA A 129 -6.66 -2.53 8.01
CA ALA A 129 -6.34 -1.39 8.88
C ALA A 129 -6.68 -0.06 8.23
N ILE A 130 -6.35 0.10 6.94
CA ILE A 130 -6.66 1.32 6.20
C ILE A 130 -8.18 1.51 6.10
N ARG A 131 -8.92 0.46 5.77
CA ARG A 131 -10.39 0.53 5.66
C ARG A 131 -11.05 0.81 7.00
N ALA A 132 -10.56 0.19 8.07
CA ALA A 132 -11.10 0.42 9.41
C ALA A 132 -10.89 1.87 9.84
N LYS A 133 -9.71 2.43 9.60
CA LYS A 133 -9.41 3.82 9.91
C LYS A 133 -10.26 4.77 9.05
N ALA A 134 -10.40 4.47 7.77
CA ALA A 134 -11.23 5.25 6.86
C ALA A 134 -12.70 5.26 7.31
N ALA A 135 -13.21 4.14 7.79
CA ALA A 135 -14.58 4.05 8.31
C ALA A 135 -14.79 4.98 9.50
N ILE A 136 -13.78 5.13 10.36
CA ILE A 136 -13.85 6.05 11.50
C ILE A 136 -13.85 7.50 11.02
N LEU A 137 -13.10 7.80 9.96
CA LEU A 137 -12.97 9.16 9.42
C LEU A 137 -14.10 9.57 8.48
N SER A 138 -14.88 8.61 8.03
CA SER A 138 -15.96 8.90 7.07
C SER A 138 -17.21 9.49 7.72
#